data_a7b90f203563875b83f62b4ea67ceafc
#
_entry.id   a7b90f203563875b83f62b4ea67ceafc
#
_cell.length_a   1.000
_cell.length_b   1.000
_cell.length_c   1.000
_cell.angle_alpha   90.00
_cell.angle_beta   90.00
_cell.angle_gamma   90.00
#
_symmetry.space_group_name_H-M   'P 1'
#
loop_
_entity.id
_entity.type
_entity.pdbx_description
1 polymer ?
#
loop_
_entity_poly.entity_id
_entity_poly.type
_entity_poly.pdbx_seq_one_letter_code
_entity_poly.pdbx_strand_id
1 'polypeptide(L)' 'MEFKMERQGLLEVGQKVTVTEGVLPSSYYYCIDPSLAMSGNFKTRERLKSREGTVVEIEEKPRGYYVLVDFPLD' A
#
# COMPACT_ATOMS: atom_id res chain seq x y z
N MET A 1 -1.52 6.18 -2.33
CA MET A 1 -2.26 5.24 -1.45
C MET A 1 -1.42 4.96 -0.21
N GLU A 2 -2.04 4.96 0.93
CA GLU A 2 -1.35 4.72 2.21
C GLU A 2 -1.43 3.25 2.60
N PHE A 3 -0.29 2.72 3.05
CA PHE A 3 -0.19 1.34 3.57
C PHE A 3 0.40 1.39 4.98
N LYS A 4 -0.03 0.49 5.84
CA LYS A 4 0.52 0.34 7.17
C LYS A 4 1.54 -0.79 7.18
N MET A 5 2.78 -0.47 7.55
CA MET A 5 3.83 -1.47 7.73
C MET A 5 3.69 -2.17 9.08
N GLU A 6 4.07 -3.44 9.12
CA GLU A 6 4.07 -4.19 10.39
C GLU A 6 5.15 -3.72 11.34
N ARG A 7 6.27 -3.24 10.80
CA ARG A 7 7.40 -2.72 11.59
C ARG A 7 8.23 -1.76 10.76
N GLN A 8 9.08 -1.00 11.43
CA GLN A 8 9.99 -0.06 10.79
C GLN A 8 11.05 -0.80 9.95
N GLY A 9 11.48 -0.17 8.86
CA GLY A 9 12.62 -0.64 8.08
C GLY A 9 12.31 -1.65 6.99
N LEU A 10 11.02 -1.95 6.75
CA LEU A 10 10.64 -2.88 5.69
C LEU A 10 10.72 -2.26 4.29
N LEU A 11 10.56 -0.96 4.18
CA LEU A 11 10.52 -0.23 2.92
C LEU A 11 11.30 1.08 3.05
N GLU A 12 11.72 1.62 1.89
CA GLU A 12 12.44 2.89 1.82
C GLU A 12 11.80 3.82 0.80
N VAL A 13 11.95 5.14 1.03
CA VAL A 13 11.49 6.15 0.07
C VAL A 13 12.27 5.98 -1.25
N GLY A 14 11.54 6.02 -2.36
CA GLY A 14 12.10 5.80 -3.70
C GLY A 14 12.08 4.35 -4.14
N GLN A 15 11.75 3.43 -3.27
CA GLN A 15 11.69 2.00 -3.60
C GLN A 15 10.47 1.72 -4.48
N LYS A 16 10.66 0.91 -5.52
CA LYS A 16 9.56 0.41 -6.32
C LYS A 16 8.98 -0.82 -5.65
N VAL A 17 7.65 -0.88 -5.61
CA VAL A 17 6.93 -1.97 -4.95
C VAL A 17 5.86 -2.54 -5.86
N THR A 18 5.55 -3.82 -5.66
CA THR A 18 4.45 -4.51 -6.33
C THR A 18 3.40 -4.84 -5.28
N VAL A 19 2.14 -4.66 -5.62
CA VAL A 19 1.03 -4.95 -4.71
C VAL A 19 0.17 -6.09 -5.22
N THR A 20 -0.45 -6.81 -4.28
CA THR A 20 -1.43 -7.86 -4.55
C THR A 20 -2.79 -7.39 -4.06
N GLU A 21 -3.82 -7.59 -4.88
CA GLU A 21 -5.19 -7.25 -4.52
C GLU A 21 -5.87 -8.40 -3.79
N GLY A 22 -6.47 -8.10 -2.65
CA GLY A 22 -7.35 -9.02 -1.95
C GLY A 22 -8.81 -8.62 -2.16
N VAL A 23 -9.69 -9.60 -2.28
CA VAL A 23 -11.12 -9.36 -2.55
C VAL A 23 -11.94 -9.75 -1.32
N LEU A 24 -12.77 -8.83 -0.85
CA LEU A 24 -13.73 -9.02 0.22
C LEU A 24 -15.14 -8.98 -0.38
N PRO A 25 -16.19 -9.42 0.35
CA PRO A 25 -17.55 -9.43 -0.21
C PRO A 25 -18.05 -8.10 -0.77
N SER A 26 -17.59 -6.97 -0.22
CA SER A 26 -18.06 -5.65 -0.66
C SER A 26 -16.93 -4.64 -0.86
N SER A 27 -15.67 -5.10 -0.85
CA SER A 27 -14.53 -4.18 -0.95
C SER A 27 -13.27 -4.90 -1.41
N TYR A 28 -12.22 -4.12 -1.61
CA TYR A 28 -10.89 -4.59 -2.01
C TYR A 28 -9.85 -4.04 -1.06
N TYR A 29 -8.77 -4.77 -0.87
CA TYR A 29 -7.61 -4.28 -0.13
C TYR A 29 -6.33 -4.64 -0.89
N TYR A 30 -5.23 -4.02 -0.52
CA TYR A 30 -3.95 -4.23 -1.21
C TYR A 30 -2.85 -4.52 -0.20
N CYS A 31 -1.94 -5.41 -0.59
CA CYS A 31 -0.74 -5.71 0.19
C CYS A 31 0.48 -5.45 -0.66
N ILE A 32 1.50 -4.82 -0.07
CA ILE A 32 2.81 -4.72 -0.71
C ILE A 32 3.51 -6.06 -0.53
N ASP A 33 3.91 -6.70 -1.63
CA ASP A 33 4.59 -7.98 -1.62
C ASP A 33 6.00 -7.87 -1.04
N PRO A 34 6.43 -8.88 -0.27
CA PRO A 34 5.74 -10.07 0.24
C PRO A 34 5.11 -9.82 1.62
N SER A 35 3.95 -9.23 1.67
CA SER A 35 3.19 -8.93 2.89
C SER A 35 3.88 -7.93 3.82
N LEU A 36 4.54 -6.93 3.24
CA LEU A 36 5.28 -5.92 4.00
C LEU A 36 4.38 -4.84 4.60
N ALA A 37 3.28 -4.52 3.93
CA ALA A 37 2.34 -3.50 4.38
C ALA A 37 0.97 -3.75 3.78
N MET A 38 -0.09 -3.29 4.46
CA MET A 38 -1.47 -3.45 4.01
C MET A 38 -2.18 -2.11 3.93
N SER A 39 -3.04 -1.97 2.93
CA SER A 39 -3.91 -0.81 2.80
C SER A 39 -5.20 -0.97 3.62
N GLY A 40 -6.00 0.12 3.66
CA GLY A 40 -7.40 0.02 4.08
C GLY A 40 -8.26 -0.62 2.99
N ASN A 41 -9.56 -0.61 3.19
CA ASN A 41 -10.50 -1.19 2.23
C ASN A 41 -11.00 -0.15 1.24
N PHE A 42 -11.18 -0.55 -0.02
CA PHE A 42 -11.60 0.31 -1.11
C PHE A 42 -12.80 -0.27 -1.83
N LYS A 43 -13.66 0.60 -2.36
CA LYS A 43 -14.81 0.20 -3.16
C LYS A 43 -14.38 -0.13 -4.59
N THR A 44 -15.25 -0.82 -5.34
CA THR A 44 -14.96 -1.22 -6.73
C THR A 44 -14.48 -0.05 -7.60
N ARG A 45 -15.11 1.11 -7.48
CA ARG A 45 -14.72 2.30 -8.27
C ARG A 45 -13.37 2.89 -7.86
N GLU A 46 -12.81 2.46 -6.73
CA GLU A 46 -11.54 2.92 -6.21
C GLU A 46 -10.42 1.92 -6.44
N ARG A 47 -10.70 0.83 -7.16
CA ARG A 47 -9.68 -0.20 -7.44
C ARG A 47 -8.49 0.38 -8.18
N LEU A 48 -7.31 -0.10 -7.80
CA LEU A 48 -6.09 0.23 -8.52
C LEU A 48 -6.07 -0.40 -9.91
N LYS A 49 -5.62 0.35 -10.90
CA LYS A 49 -5.40 -0.13 -12.26
C LYS A 49 -3.98 -0.67 -12.43
N SER A 50 -3.04 -0.16 -11.66
CA SER A 50 -1.64 -0.58 -11.66
C SER A 50 -1.35 -1.43 -10.42
N ARG A 51 -0.44 -2.40 -10.56
CA ARG A 51 0.07 -3.19 -9.44
C ARG A 51 1.46 -2.78 -9.00
N GLU A 52 2.06 -1.81 -9.68
CA GLU A 52 3.39 -1.30 -9.36
C GLU A 52 3.32 0.16 -8.98
N GLY A 53 4.05 0.53 -7.95
CA GLY A 53 4.14 1.89 -7.49
C GLY A 53 5.51 2.20 -6.90
N THR A 54 5.67 3.45 -6.47
CA THR A 54 6.91 3.92 -5.85
C THR A 54 6.60 4.50 -4.48
N VAL A 55 7.39 4.13 -3.49
CA VAL A 55 7.29 4.70 -2.14
C VAL A 55 7.75 6.16 -2.20
N VAL A 56 6.86 7.09 -1.86
CA VAL A 56 7.17 8.52 -1.89
C VAL A 56 7.35 9.13 -0.51
N GLU A 57 6.78 8.50 0.53
CA GLU A 57 6.90 8.99 1.89
C GLU A 57 6.73 7.86 2.88
N ILE A 58 7.48 7.93 3.98
CA ILE A 58 7.32 7.00 5.11
C ILE A 58 7.13 7.87 6.35
N GLU A 59 6.09 7.58 7.12
CA GLU A 59 5.73 8.38 8.29
C GLU A 59 5.55 7.48 9.51
N GLU A 60 6.14 7.91 10.63
CA GLU A 60 5.91 7.27 11.92
C GLU A 60 4.77 8.00 12.63
N LYS A 61 3.75 7.25 13.02
CA LYS A 61 2.59 7.77 13.76
C LYS A 61 2.43 6.96 15.06
N PRO A 62 1.65 7.47 16.03
CA PRO A 62 1.43 6.73 17.27
C PRO A 62 0.91 5.31 17.08
N ARG A 63 0.20 5.04 15.98
CA ARG A 63 -0.38 3.72 15.69
C ARG A 63 0.50 2.82 14.84
N GLY A 64 1.66 3.30 14.43
CA GLY A 64 2.59 2.49 13.64
C GLY A 64 3.28 3.27 12.54
N TYR A 65 3.83 2.55 11.59
CA TYR A 65 4.58 3.11 10.48
C TYR A 65 3.75 3.04 9.20
N TYR A 66 3.61 4.16 8.51
CA TYR A 66 2.78 4.26 7.31
C TYR A 66 3.63 4.61 6.11
N VAL A 67 3.29 4.03 4.98
CA VAL A 67 3.98 4.23 3.70
C VAL A 67 3.01 4.82 2.71
N LEU A 68 3.39 5.92 2.08
CA LEU A 68 2.62 6.49 0.98
C LEU A 68 3.24 6.02 -0.34
N VAL A 69 2.43 5.39 -1.18
CA VAL A 69 2.87 4.84 -2.46
C VAL A 69 2.14 5.54 -3.59
N ASP A 70 2.89 5.97 -4.59
CA ASP A 70 2.36 6.59 -5.79
C ASP A 70 2.24 5.55 -6.91
N PHE A 71 1.04 5.46 -7.50
CA PHE A 71 0.75 4.55 -8.60
C PHE A 71 0.50 5.39 -9.86
N PRO A 72 1.43 5.37 -10.82
CA PRO A 72 1.39 6.33 -11.93
C PRO A 72 0.20 6.24 -12.86
N LEU A 73 -0.54 5.14 -12.85
CA LEU A 73 -1.71 4.96 -13.72
C LEU A 73 -3.06 5.16 -12.99
N ASP A 74 -3.03 5.59 -11.76
CA ASP A 74 -4.27 5.76 -10.95
C ASP A 74 -4.57 7.20 -10.58
#